data_db65510db5935abc16384e6ff9460572
#
_entry.id   db65510db5935abc16384e6ff9460572
#
_cell.length_a   1.000
_cell.length_b   1.000
_cell.length_c   1.000
_cell.angle_alpha   90.00
_cell.angle_beta   90.00
_cell.angle_gamma   90.00
#
_symmetry.space_group_name_H-M   'P 1'
#
loop_
_entity.id
_entity.type
_entity.pdbx_description
1 polymer ?
#
loop_
_entity_poly.entity_id
_entity_poly.type
_entity_poly.pdbx_seq_one_letter_code
_entity_poly.pdbx_strand_id
1 'polypeptide(L)'
;MTAPPGKLADRPADLLSELLRRVRLGGERIVAYAPPQSFSIGFAGAGGLHIIEEGELVLRLEGNPRGEHIGRGDVVLLPRGDSYHLSDSGTRAVAGTGEAGEHASESARWLSGTFTIGDPQASHLLGSLPAVIILRGTRGPALEGLEVARRMLILEMESPSQGSAVMVARILDLIFIQVLRAWAASADAEPNWLAGAFDPQIGLALSALHRDPGHDWTVEELARACSLSRSAFAARFLARVGKPPATYLAHVRLEAATDLLRDTSLSVALIAENVGYTSEAAFSRAFKNRYGTPPARYRREDVRGR
;
A
#
# COMPACT_ATOMS: atom_id res chain seq x y z
N MET A 1 -0.86 14.08 36.36
CA MET A 1 -0.72 12.63 36.61
C MET A 1 -0.79 11.95 35.24
N THR A 2 0.35 11.78 34.59
CA THR A 2 0.48 11.14 33.28
C THR A 2 0.37 9.62 33.48
N ALA A 3 -0.59 8.99 32.79
CA ALA A 3 -0.72 7.54 32.79
C ALA A 3 0.60 6.90 32.32
N PRO A 4 1.05 5.78 32.91
CA PRO A 4 2.26 5.10 32.49
C PRO A 4 2.11 4.64 31.04
N PRO A 5 3.20 4.65 30.24
CA PRO A 5 3.15 4.17 28.86
C PRO A 5 2.77 2.69 28.87
N GLY A 6 1.57 2.38 28.35
CA GLY A 6 1.13 1.00 28.19
C GLY A 6 2.15 0.24 27.34
N LYS A 7 2.51 -0.98 27.78
CA LYS A 7 3.44 -1.85 27.04
C LYS A 7 2.89 -2.07 25.62
N LEU A 8 3.71 -1.84 24.61
CA LEU A 8 3.35 -2.05 23.20
C LEU A 8 2.86 -3.50 22.95
N ALA A 9 3.33 -4.45 23.78
CA ALA A 9 2.98 -5.86 23.74
C ALA A 9 1.51 -6.18 24.13
N ASP A 10 0.82 -5.27 24.84
CA ASP A 10 -0.56 -5.50 25.33
C ASP A 10 -1.62 -4.88 24.39
N ARG A 11 -1.23 -4.24 23.29
CA ARG A 11 -2.19 -3.78 22.29
C ARG A 11 -2.57 -4.92 21.36
N PRO A 12 -3.86 -5.17 21.11
CA PRO A 12 -4.26 -6.12 20.09
C PRO A 12 -3.61 -5.74 18.77
N ALA A 13 -3.13 -6.72 18.03
CA ALA A 13 -2.49 -6.49 16.74
C ALA A 13 -3.48 -5.71 15.85
N ASP A 14 -3.08 -4.50 15.43
CA ASP A 14 -3.86 -3.72 14.49
C ASP A 14 -3.75 -4.33 13.09
N LEU A 15 -4.77 -4.08 12.26
CA LEU A 15 -4.88 -4.66 10.92
C LEU A 15 -3.64 -4.38 10.07
N LEU A 16 -3.09 -3.15 10.11
CA LEU A 16 -1.90 -2.81 9.33
C LEU A 16 -0.68 -3.63 9.79
N SER A 17 -0.47 -3.77 11.09
CA SER A 17 0.62 -4.60 11.63
C SER A 17 0.47 -6.07 11.26
N GLU A 18 -0.76 -6.59 11.22
CA GLU A 18 -1.03 -7.96 10.80
C GLU A 18 -0.77 -8.16 9.32
N LEU A 19 -1.21 -7.21 8.48
CA LEU A 19 -0.98 -7.22 7.05
C LEU A 19 0.51 -7.09 6.71
N LEU A 20 1.22 -6.12 7.30
CA LEU A 20 2.65 -5.91 7.04
C LEU A 20 3.51 -7.11 7.45
N ARG A 21 3.12 -7.87 8.48
CA ARG A 21 3.79 -9.13 8.82
C ARG A 21 3.60 -10.20 7.74
N ARG A 22 2.43 -10.25 7.09
CA ARG A 22 2.16 -11.18 5.97
C ARG A 22 2.86 -10.74 4.69
N VAL A 23 2.89 -9.44 4.39
CA VAL A 23 3.43 -8.85 3.16
C VAL A 23 4.89 -9.22 2.91
N ARG A 24 5.67 -9.55 3.95
CA ARG A 24 7.12 -9.76 3.85
C ARG A 24 7.76 -8.69 2.98
N LEU A 25 7.43 -7.43 3.32
CA LEU A 25 8.05 -6.29 2.66
C LEU A 25 9.57 -6.40 2.81
N GLY A 26 10.27 -6.31 1.71
CA GLY A 26 11.73 -6.31 1.69
C GLY A 26 12.23 -5.10 0.93
N GLY A 27 12.79 -4.13 1.65
CA GLY A 27 13.59 -3.09 1.04
C GLY A 27 14.81 -3.74 0.37
N GLU A 28 14.98 -3.55 -0.94
CA GLU A 28 16.05 -4.22 -1.69
C GLU A 28 17.25 -3.33 -1.88
N ARG A 29 17.03 -2.13 -2.40
CA ARG A 29 18.10 -1.25 -2.85
C ARG A 29 17.70 0.21 -2.74
N ILE A 30 18.69 1.07 -2.49
CA ILE A 30 18.57 2.51 -2.63
C ILE A 30 19.64 3.05 -3.56
N VAL A 31 19.27 4.03 -4.36
CA VAL A 31 20.17 4.72 -5.30
C VAL A 31 19.92 6.22 -5.19
N ALA A 32 21.01 7.00 -5.07
CA ALA A 32 20.94 8.44 -5.20
C ALA A 32 21.10 8.82 -6.69
N TYR A 33 20.17 9.63 -7.18
CA TYR A 33 20.18 10.16 -8.54
C TYR A 33 20.47 11.65 -8.52
N ALA A 34 21.36 12.08 -9.40
CA ALA A 34 21.70 13.48 -9.64
C ALA A 34 22.13 13.65 -11.12
N PRO A 35 21.22 13.47 -12.07
CA PRO A 35 21.56 13.55 -13.50
C PRO A 35 21.92 14.99 -13.87
N PRO A 36 22.96 15.19 -14.72
CA PRO A 36 23.49 16.52 -15.01
C PRO A 36 22.66 17.35 -15.99
N GLN A 37 21.73 16.74 -16.73
CA GLN A 37 20.90 17.39 -17.76
C GLN A 37 19.58 16.67 -17.94
N SER A 38 18.77 17.09 -18.91
CA SER A 38 17.49 16.47 -19.28
C SER A 38 17.54 14.96 -19.30
N PHE A 39 16.66 14.33 -18.57
CA PHE A 39 16.63 12.88 -18.40
C PHE A 39 15.20 12.34 -18.40
N SER A 40 15.09 11.06 -18.70
CA SER A 40 13.89 10.25 -18.48
C SER A 40 14.34 8.85 -18.05
N ILE A 41 13.98 8.46 -16.84
CA ILE A 41 14.38 7.17 -16.26
C ILE A 41 13.11 6.35 -16.02
N GLY A 42 13.07 5.15 -16.62
CA GLY A 42 11.99 4.19 -16.47
C GLY A 42 12.22 3.23 -15.31
N PHE A 43 11.14 2.88 -14.63
CA PHE A 43 11.10 1.91 -13.53
C PHE A 43 9.97 0.92 -13.79
N ALA A 44 10.19 -0.36 -13.48
CA ALA A 44 9.20 -1.42 -13.66
C ALA A 44 9.43 -2.60 -12.72
N GLY A 45 8.39 -3.35 -12.41
CA GLY A 45 8.43 -4.68 -11.80
C GLY A 45 8.67 -4.73 -10.28
N ALA A 46 8.93 -3.59 -9.64
CA ALA A 46 9.09 -3.50 -8.17
C ALA A 46 8.35 -2.27 -7.65
N GLY A 47 7.98 -2.29 -6.38
CA GLY A 47 7.48 -1.09 -5.72
C GLY A 47 8.56 -0.02 -5.66
N GLY A 48 8.18 1.25 -5.85
CA GLY A 48 9.09 2.39 -5.85
C GLY A 48 8.84 3.35 -4.70
N LEU A 49 9.90 3.86 -4.12
CA LEU A 49 9.89 4.93 -3.12
C LEU A 49 10.89 6.00 -3.55
N HIS A 50 10.41 7.23 -3.72
CA HIS A 50 11.28 8.34 -4.09
C HIS A 50 11.19 9.47 -3.07
N ILE A 51 12.32 10.01 -2.68
CA ILE A 51 12.46 11.14 -1.77
C ILE A 51 13.17 12.24 -2.52
N ILE A 52 12.46 13.35 -2.78
CA ILE A 52 12.98 14.44 -3.58
C ILE A 52 13.75 15.40 -2.67
N GLU A 53 15.05 15.52 -2.90
CA GLU A 53 15.94 16.37 -2.10
C GLU A 53 16.09 17.77 -2.70
N GLU A 54 16.20 17.86 -4.03
CA GLU A 54 16.37 19.12 -4.75
C GLU A 54 15.70 19.06 -6.13
N GLY A 55 15.31 20.21 -6.66
CA GLY A 55 14.71 20.38 -7.99
C GLY A 55 13.26 19.89 -8.07
N GLU A 56 12.80 19.78 -9.31
CA GLU A 56 11.45 19.32 -9.66
C GLU A 56 11.51 18.20 -10.69
N LEU A 57 10.61 17.23 -10.54
CA LEU A 57 10.47 16.07 -11.40
C LEU A 57 9.03 15.94 -11.89
N VAL A 58 8.87 15.27 -13.02
CA VAL A 58 7.56 14.82 -13.50
C VAL A 58 7.52 13.30 -13.48
N LEU A 59 6.57 12.78 -12.72
CA LEU A 59 6.26 11.35 -12.67
C LEU A 59 5.14 11.04 -13.67
N ARG A 60 5.34 10.06 -14.53
CA ARG A 60 4.32 9.56 -15.47
C ARG A 60 4.17 8.06 -15.33
N LEU A 61 2.96 7.61 -15.01
CA LEU A 61 2.59 6.19 -15.08
C LEU A 61 2.44 5.76 -16.54
N GLU A 62 2.84 4.53 -16.84
CA GLU A 62 2.59 3.93 -18.14
C GLU A 62 1.07 3.88 -18.41
N GLY A 63 0.66 4.30 -19.61
CA GLY A 63 -0.76 4.39 -19.98
C GLY A 63 -1.50 5.64 -19.46
N ASN A 64 -0.87 6.50 -18.64
CA ASN A 64 -1.44 7.78 -18.21
C ASN A 64 -0.59 8.95 -18.77
N PRO A 65 -1.12 9.72 -19.75
CA PRO A 65 -0.37 10.84 -20.34
C PRO A 65 -0.21 12.03 -19.38
N ARG A 66 -1.01 12.10 -18.30
CA ARG A 66 -0.90 13.18 -17.31
C ARG A 66 0.28 12.89 -16.39
N GLY A 67 1.24 13.82 -16.34
CA GLY A 67 2.34 13.78 -15.40
C GLY A 67 1.98 14.45 -14.08
N GLU A 68 2.45 13.88 -12.98
CA GLU A 68 2.39 14.48 -11.65
C GLU A 68 3.70 15.22 -11.37
N HIS A 69 3.62 16.51 -11.09
CA HIS A 69 4.78 17.31 -10.68
C HIS A 69 5.11 17.00 -9.22
N ILE A 70 6.35 16.65 -8.97
CA ILE A 70 6.90 16.37 -7.65
C ILE A 70 8.14 17.23 -7.43
N GLY A 71 8.29 17.80 -6.25
CA GLY A 71 9.32 18.77 -5.95
C GLY A 71 10.04 18.49 -4.63
N ARG A 72 10.95 19.39 -4.28
CA ARG A 72 11.75 19.27 -3.07
C ARG A 72 10.90 19.02 -1.82
N GLY A 73 11.25 17.99 -1.07
CA GLY A 73 10.58 17.59 0.16
C GLY A 73 9.39 16.65 -0.05
N ASP A 74 9.01 16.39 -1.30
CA ASP A 74 7.97 15.41 -1.58
C ASP A 74 8.51 13.98 -1.42
N VAL A 75 7.64 13.10 -0.95
CA VAL A 75 7.90 11.66 -0.90
C VAL A 75 6.83 10.94 -1.72
N VAL A 76 7.28 10.11 -2.64
CA VAL A 76 6.44 9.38 -3.58
C VAL A 76 6.57 7.90 -3.34
N LEU A 77 5.43 7.22 -3.19
CA LEU A 77 5.35 5.76 -3.06
C LEU A 77 4.51 5.18 -4.19
N LEU A 78 5.05 4.20 -4.90
CA LEU A 78 4.35 3.39 -5.90
C LEU A 78 4.21 1.96 -5.38
N PRO A 79 3.12 1.67 -4.64
CA PRO A 79 3.02 0.43 -3.87
C PRO A 79 2.74 -0.81 -4.72
N ARG A 80 2.31 -0.65 -5.98
CA ARG A 80 1.82 -1.75 -6.83
C ARG A 80 2.90 -2.37 -7.73
N GLY A 81 4.02 -1.66 -7.97
CA GLY A 81 5.02 -2.06 -8.96
C GLY A 81 4.62 -1.76 -10.40
N ASP A 82 3.66 -0.83 -10.60
CA ASP A 82 3.30 -0.34 -11.93
C ASP A 82 4.53 0.29 -12.62
N SER A 83 4.60 0.19 -13.96
CA SER A 83 5.65 0.84 -14.73
C SER A 83 5.44 2.35 -14.79
N TYR A 84 6.51 3.10 -14.59
CA TYR A 84 6.49 4.58 -14.61
C TYR A 84 7.83 5.17 -15.04
N HIS A 85 7.81 6.47 -15.35
CA HIS A 85 8.99 7.24 -15.68
C HIS A 85 9.10 8.46 -14.79
N LEU A 86 10.32 8.78 -14.38
CA LEU A 86 10.70 10.06 -13.81
C LEU A 86 11.51 10.85 -14.85
N SER A 87 11.11 12.09 -15.09
CA SER A 87 11.81 13.00 -16.00
C SER A 87 11.97 14.38 -15.38
N ASP A 88 12.88 15.18 -15.91
CA ASP A 88 12.96 16.58 -15.56
C ASP A 88 11.68 17.34 -15.99
N SER A 89 11.40 18.46 -15.33
CA SER A 89 10.23 19.31 -15.62
C SER A 89 10.32 20.01 -16.98
N GLY A 90 11.52 20.12 -17.57
CA GLY A 90 11.78 20.74 -18.87
C GLY A 90 11.57 19.83 -20.07
N THR A 91 11.45 18.50 -19.88
CA THR A 91 11.20 17.57 -20.97
C THR A 91 9.72 17.58 -21.36
N ARG A 92 9.31 18.63 -22.04
CA ARG A 92 8.06 18.64 -22.81
C ARG A 92 8.22 17.59 -23.91
N ALA A 93 7.32 16.60 -23.96
CA ALA A 93 7.25 15.68 -25.09
C ALA A 93 7.28 16.51 -26.37
N VAL A 94 8.31 16.35 -27.18
CA VAL A 94 8.49 17.09 -28.43
C VAL A 94 7.42 16.62 -29.42
N ALA A 95 6.33 17.36 -29.43
CA ALA A 95 5.42 17.41 -30.56
C ALA A 95 5.16 18.90 -30.82
N GLY A 96 5.97 19.48 -31.73
CA GLY A 96 5.73 20.83 -32.26
C GLY A 96 6.85 21.82 -31.93
N THR A 97 7.47 22.28 -33.01
CA THR A 97 8.39 23.40 -33.14
C THR A 97 7.97 24.64 -32.33
N GLY A 98 8.81 25.07 -31.39
CA GLY A 98 8.63 26.32 -30.66
C GLY A 98 9.77 26.54 -29.67
N GLU A 99 10.43 27.65 -29.78
CA GLU A 99 11.63 28.17 -29.14
C GLU A 99 11.87 27.70 -27.70
N ALA A 100 13.04 27.13 -27.44
CA ALA A 100 13.56 26.78 -26.15
C ALA A 100 13.77 28.04 -25.30
N GLY A 101 12.88 28.28 -24.35
CA GLY A 101 13.17 29.22 -23.27
C GLY A 101 14.25 28.62 -22.37
N GLU A 102 15.39 29.29 -22.27
CA GLU A 102 16.47 29.03 -21.34
C GLU A 102 16.02 29.25 -19.90
N HIS A 103 15.30 28.29 -19.34
CA HIS A 103 15.27 28.10 -17.91
C HIS A 103 16.22 26.93 -17.61
N ALA A 104 17.42 27.26 -17.13
CA ALA A 104 18.32 26.30 -16.52
C ALA A 104 17.55 25.59 -15.39
N SER A 105 17.05 24.39 -15.67
CA SER A 105 16.46 23.52 -14.67
C SER A 105 17.54 23.25 -13.63
N GLU A 106 17.33 23.65 -12.38
CA GLU A 106 18.17 23.21 -11.27
C GLU A 106 18.25 21.69 -11.34
N SER A 107 19.48 21.15 -11.29
CA SER A 107 19.69 19.70 -11.39
C SER A 107 18.93 19.00 -10.27
N ALA A 108 17.98 18.15 -10.64
CA ALA A 108 17.17 17.40 -9.67
C ALA A 108 18.04 16.38 -8.95
N ARG A 109 17.84 16.26 -7.64
CA ARG A 109 18.48 15.22 -6.81
C ARG A 109 17.43 14.50 -5.98
N TRP A 110 17.43 13.16 -6.03
CA TRP A 110 16.51 12.36 -5.24
C TRP A 110 17.09 11.00 -4.86
N LEU A 111 16.55 10.41 -3.80
CA LEU A 111 16.81 9.03 -3.42
C LEU A 111 15.69 8.13 -3.99
N SER A 112 16.07 7.02 -4.60
CA SER A 112 15.17 6.02 -5.14
C SER A 112 15.38 4.70 -4.45
N GLY A 113 14.39 4.27 -3.66
CA GLY A 113 14.34 2.96 -3.04
C GLY A 113 13.45 2.01 -3.83
N THR A 114 13.85 0.75 -3.94
CA THR A 114 13.01 -0.33 -4.45
C THR A 114 12.67 -1.30 -3.33
N PHE A 115 11.47 -1.87 -3.42
CA PHE A 115 11.05 -2.92 -2.49
C PHE A 115 10.24 -3.99 -3.23
N THR A 116 10.37 -5.21 -2.74
CA THR A 116 9.56 -6.34 -3.19
C THR A 116 8.54 -6.74 -2.14
N ILE A 117 7.51 -7.37 -2.62
CA ILE A 117 6.45 -7.94 -1.82
C ILE A 117 6.58 -9.45 -1.94
N GLY A 118 7.08 -10.09 -0.89
CA GLY A 118 7.37 -11.50 -0.89
C GLY A 118 6.15 -12.41 -0.87
N ASP A 119 4.95 -11.85 -0.63
CA ASP A 119 3.70 -12.58 -0.59
C ASP A 119 2.75 -12.09 -1.69
N PRO A 120 2.40 -12.93 -2.68
CA PRO A 120 1.42 -12.60 -3.71
C PRO A 120 0.05 -12.20 -3.14
N GLN A 121 -0.30 -12.65 -1.94
CA GLN A 121 -1.57 -12.37 -1.28
C GLN A 121 -1.64 -10.93 -0.77
N ALA A 122 -0.52 -10.44 -0.26
CA ALA A 122 -0.38 -9.05 0.12
C ALA A 122 -0.44 -8.09 -1.07
N SER A 123 -0.09 -8.56 -2.26
CA SER A 123 -0.22 -7.81 -3.51
C SER A 123 -1.67 -7.38 -3.77
N HIS A 124 -2.69 -8.16 -3.37
CA HIS A 124 -4.09 -7.77 -3.51
C HIS A 124 -4.48 -6.59 -2.62
N LEU A 125 -3.97 -6.54 -1.38
CA LEU A 125 -4.24 -5.43 -0.46
C LEU A 125 -3.53 -4.16 -0.91
N LEU A 126 -2.27 -4.27 -1.31
CA LEU A 126 -1.50 -3.16 -1.87
C LEU A 126 -2.04 -2.76 -3.26
N GLY A 127 -2.58 -3.69 -4.03
CA GLY A 127 -3.26 -3.44 -5.30
C GLY A 127 -4.54 -2.60 -5.16
N SER A 128 -5.13 -2.53 -3.97
CA SER A 128 -6.26 -1.65 -3.67
C SER A 128 -5.87 -0.22 -3.26
N LEU A 129 -4.57 0.03 -2.99
CA LEU A 129 -4.05 1.38 -2.77
C LEU A 129 -4.01 2.15 -4.11
N PRO A 130 -3.90 3.47 -4.13
CA PRO A 130 -3.61 4.23 -5.33
C PRO A 130 -2.35 3.75 -6.04
N ALA A 131 -2.28 3.90 -7.36
CA ALA A 131 -1.07 3.57 -8.11
C ALA A 131 0.13 4.43 -7.67
N VAL A 132 -0.15 5.66 -7.26
CA VAL A 132 0.83 6.61 -6.71
C VAL A 132 0.28 7.25 -5.45
N ILE A 133 1.10 7.32 -4.42
CA ILE A 133 0.86 8.07 -3.20
C ILE A 133 1.92 9.17 -3.13
N ILE A 134 1.52 10.43 -3.05
CA ILE A 134 2.42 11.56 -2.95
C ILE A 134 2.16 12.28 -1.62
N LEU A 135 3.18 12.36 -0.79
CA LEU A 135 3.18 13.21 0.39
C LEU A 135 3.89 14.52 0.06
N ARG A 136 3.14 15.63 0.07
CA ARG A 136 3.65 16.94 -0.28
C ARG A 136 4.33 17.62 0.91
N GLY A 137 5.63 17.88 0.74
CA GLY A 137 6.45 18.50 1.77
C GLY A 137 6.68 17.58 2.98
N THR A 138 7.68 17.87 3.80
CA THR A 138 8.08 17.03 4.95
C THR A 138 7.73 17.64 6.30
N ARG A 139 6.77 18.57 6.37
CA ARG A 139 6.45 19.29 7.61
C ARG A 139 5.08 18.89 8.17
N GLY A 140 5.06 18.55 9.47
CA GLY A 140 3.88 18.24 10.24
C GLY A 140 4.07 17.06 11.18
N PRO A 141 3.26 16.95 12.26
CA PRO A 141 3.42 15.89 13.27
C PRO A 141 3.32 14.47 12.70
N ALA A 142 2.52 14.28 11.66
CA ALA A 142 2.38 12.98 10.98
C ALA A 142 3.63 12.56 10.19
N LEU A 143 4.53 13.50 9.91
CA LEU A 143 5.74 13.31 9.10
C LEU A 143 7.03 13.27 9.92
N GLU A 144 6.97 13.53 11.23
CA GLU A 144 8.17 13.51 12.09
C GLU A 144 8.90 12.16 12.04
N GLY A 145 8.16 11.05 12.11
CA GLY A 145 8.74 9.71 12.00
C GLY A 145 9.38 9.44 10.63
N LEU A 146 8.80 10.00 9.57
CA LEU A 146 9.34 9.89 8.21
C LEU A 146 10.66 10.67 8.08
N GLU A 147 10.72 11.88 8.64
CA GLU A 147 11.94 12.70 8.63
C GLU A 147 13.09 12.04 9.41
N VAL A 148 12.80 11.45 10.56
CA VAL A 148 13.80 10.67 11.33
C VAL A 148 14.33 9.50 10.49
N ALA A 149 13.44 8.72 9.87
CA ALA A 149 13.83 7.58 9.04
C ALA A 149 14.66 8.02 7.82
N ARG A 150 14.28 9.13 7.16
CA ARG A 150 15.04 9.73 6.05
C ARG A 150 16.46 10.12 6.49
N ARG A 151 16.61 10.76 7.65
CA ARG A 151 17.94 11.12 8.18
C ARG A 151 18.80 9.90 8.47
N MET A 152 18.21 8.86 9.06
CA MET A 152 18.91 7.59 9.30
C MET A 152 19.41 6.99 7.96
N LEU A 153 18.58 7.03 6.92
CA LEU A 153 18.92 6.53 5.59
C LEU A 153 20.12 7.28 5.00
N ILE A 154 20.10 8.61 5.05
CA ILE A 154 21.19 9.46 4.53
C ILE A 154 22.49 9.15 5.26
N LEU A 155 22.47 9.11 6.61
CA LEU A 155 23.66 8.80 7.41
C LEU A 155 24.27 7.44 7.07
N GLU A 156 23.42 6.41 6.85
CA GLU A 156 23.88 5.08 6.48
C GLU A 156 24.47 5.04 5.06
N MET A 157 23.94 5.86 4.13
CA MET A 157 24.46 5.98 2.78
C MET A 157 25.79 6.77 2.72
N GLU A 158 25.95 7.80 3.55
CA GLU A 158 27.15 8.63 3.61
C GLU A 158 28.34 7.91 4.27
N SER A 159 28.07 7.02 5.20
CA SER A 159 29.11 6.31 5.96
C SER A 159 28.78 4.81 6.08
N PRO A 160 28.81 4.06 4.96
CA PRO A 160 28.47 2.64 4.99
C PRO A 160 29.45 1.84 5.84
N SER A 161 28.90 0.90 6.64
CA SER A 161 29.65 0.02 7.51
C SER A 161 29.20 -1.45 7.37
N GLN A 162 29.75 -2.34 8.18
CA GLN A 162 29.28 -3.73 8.19
C GLN A 162 27.80 -3.78 8.60
N GLY A 163 26.97 -4.43 7.79
CA GLY A 163 25.53 -4.52 8.01
C GLY A 163 24.70 -3.42 7.34
N SER A 164 25.32 -2.43 6.66
CA SER A 164 24.64 -1.31 5.99
C SER A 164 23.52 -1.77 5.05
N ALA A 165 23.74 -2.84 4.27
CA ALA A 165 22.70 -3.35 3.38
C ALA A 165 21.43 -3.76 4.12
N VAL A 166 21.58 -4.41 5.27
CA VAL A 166 20.45 -4.82 6.12
C VAL A 166 19.81 -3.59 6.77
N MET A 167 20.63 -2.66 7.25
CA MET A 167 20.14 -1.42 7.86
C MET A 167 19.31 -0.61 6.86
N VAL A 168 19.83 -0.37 5.66
CA VAL A 168 19.12 0.31 4.57
C VAL A 168 17.78 -0.37 4.27
N ALA A 169 17.76 -1.70 4.13
CA ALA A 169 16.53 -2.44 3.88
C ALA A 169 15.49 -2.20 4.99
N ARG A 170 15.89 -2.24 6.26
CA ARG A 170 14.99 -2.00 7.40
C ARG A 170 14.52 -0.55 7.50
N ILE A 171 15.37 0.40 7.13
CA ILE A 171 14.97 1.81 7.08
C ILE A 171 13.97 2.04 5.93
N LEU A 172 14.14 1.39 4.78
CA LEU A 172 13.17 1.45 3.68
C LEU A 172 11.82 0.87 4.10
N ASP A 173 11.79 -0.26 4.82
CA ASP A 173 10.57 -0.83 5.40
C ASP A 173 9.88 0.18 6.34
N LEU A 174 10.66 0.85 7.19
CA LEU A 174 10.15 1.85 8.12
C LEU A 174 9.57 3.07 7.37
N ILE A 175 10.28 3.58 6.36
CA ILE A 175 9.80 4.71 5.54
C ILE A 175 8.50 4.33 4.83
N PHE A 176 8.39 3.13 4.26
CA PHE A 176 7.17 2.63 3.64
C PHE A 176 5.98 2.70 4.61
N ILE A 177 6.15 2.18 5.84
CA ILE A 177 5.12 2.21 6.88
C ILE A 177 4.74 3.65 7.24
N GLN A 178 5.72 4.54 7.38
CA GLN A 178 5.47 5.94 7.71
C GLN A 178 4.73 6.69 6.60
N VAL A 179 5.07 6.40 5.34
CA VAL A 179 4.35 6.97 4.18
C VAL A 179 2.89 6.54 4.18
N LEU A 180 2.61 5.24 4.38
CA LEU A 180 1.24 4.74 4.45
C LEU A 180 0.45 5.37 5.61
N ARG A 181 1.08 5.53 6.78
CA ARG A 181 0.46 6.18 7.95
C ARG A 181 0.13 7.64 7.67
N ALA A 182 1.09 8.39 7.14
CA ALA A 182 0.92 9.79 6.84
C ALA A 182 -0.17 10.01 5.77
N TRP A 183 -0.16 9.19 4.72
CA TRP A 183 -1.19 9.23 3.68
C TRP A 183 -2.59 8.92 4.23
N ALA A 184 -2.73 7.84 5.00
CA ALA A 184 -4.03 7.47 5.57
C ALA A 184 -4.59 8.52 6.55
N ALA A 185 -3.72 9.33 7.16
CA ALA A 185 -4.11 10.44 8.03
C ALA A 185 -4.41 11.73 7.27
N SER A 186 -4.06 11.82 5.97
CA SER A 186 -4.30 13.01 5.15
C SER A 186 -5.77 13.16 4.75
N ALA A 187 -6.19 14.39 4.48
CA ALA A 187 -7.53 14.68 3.97
C ALA A 187 -7.73 14.19 2.53
N ASP A 188 -6.64 13.97 1.79
CA ASP A 188 -6.64 13.57 0.38
C ASP A 188 -6.76 12.05 0.21
N ALA A 189 -6.77 11.28 1.33
CA ALA A 189 -6.93 9.84 1.26
C ALA A 189 -8.35 9.50 0.79
N GLU A 190 -8.46 8.96 -0.44
CA GLU A 190 -9.72 8.39 -0.90
C GLU A 190 -10.18 7.27 0.04
N PRO A 191 -11.52 7.09 0.21
CA PRO A 191 -12.05 6.00 1.02
C PRO A 191 -11.52 4.64 0.57
N ASN A 192 -10.81 3.95 1.47
CA ASN A 192 -10.25 2.62 1.22
C ASN A 192 -10.02 1.88 2.54
N TRP A 193 -9.63 0.61 2.47
CA TRP A 193 -9.42 -0.21 3.66
C TRP A 193 -8.36 0.36 4.62
N LEU A 194 -7.30 0.98 4.09
CA LEU A 194 -6.23 1.55 4.92
C LEU A 194 -6.71 2.78 5.69
N ALA A 195 -7.43 3.70 5.03
CA ALA A 195 -8.07 4.84 5.69
C ALA A 195 -9.08 4.36 6.76
N GLY A 196 -9.81 3.28 6.48
CA GLY A 196 -10.67 2.62 7.45
C GLY A 196 -9.89 2.01 8.63
N ALA A 197 -8.75 1.40 8.38
CA ALA A 197 -7.92 0.78 9.43
C ALA A 197 -7.35 1.81 10.41
N PHE A 198 -7.09 3.04 9.95
CA PHE A 198 -6.65 4.16 10.79
C PHE A 198 -7.81 4.87 11.52
N ASP A 199 -9.05 4.63 11.15
CA ASP A 199 -10.19 5.12 11.92
C ASP A 199 -10.30 4.32 13.23
N PRO A 200 -10.27 4.95 14.42
CA PRO A 200 -10.22 4.25 15.71
C PRO A 200 -11.38 3.29 15.96
N GLN A 201 -12.55 3.56 15.36
CA GLN A 201 -13.73 2.71 15.50
C GLN A 201 -13.82 1.68 14.36
N ILE A 202 -13.71 2.13 13.10
CA ILE A 202 -13.82 1.24 11.94
C ILE A 202 -12.68 0.24 11.87
N GLY A 203 -11.49 0.59 12.34
CA GLY A 203 -10.34 -0.32 12.44
C GLY A 203 -10.63 -1.56 13.30
N LEU A 204 -11.47 -1.44 14.34
CA LEU A 204 -11.91 -2.60 15.14
C LEU A 204 -12.75 -3.58 14.32
N ALA A 205 -13.70 -3.07 13.52
CA ALA A 205 -14.51 -3.90 12.65
C ALA A 205 -13.65 -4.56 11.55
N LEU A 206 -12.76 -3.82 10.92
CA LEU A 206 -11.86 -4.36 9.90
C LEU A 206 -10.97 -5.46 10.47
N SER A 207 -10.39 -5.26 11.66
CA SER A 207 -9.59 -6.28 12.34
C SER A 207 -10.43 -7.54 12.66
N ALA A 208 -11.68 -7.40 13.05
CA ALA A 208 -12.58 -8.53 13.31
C ALA A 208 -12.87 -9.29 12.01
N LEU A 209 -13.22 -8.60 10.93
CA LEU A 209 -13.52 -9.19 9.62
C LEU A 209 -12.33 -9.96 9.04
N HIS A 210 -11.11 -9.43 9.16
CA HIS A 210 -9.91 -10.09 8.66
C HIS A 210 -9.44 -11.25 9.53
N ARG A 211 -9.68 -11.19 10.85
CA ARG A 211 -9.31 -12.27 11.78
C ARG A 211 -10.18 -13.51 11.61
N ASP A 212 -11.45 -13.33 11.39
CA ASP A 212 -12.42 -14.41 11.24
C ASP A 212 -13.41 -14.12 10.10
N PRO A 213 -12.98 -14.30 8.84
CA PRO A 213 -13.84 -14.08 7.69
C PRO A 213 -14.99 -15.10 7.59
N GLY A 214 -14.82 -16.29 8.18
CA GLY A 214 -15.81 -17.35 8.18
C GLY A 214 -17.00 -17.09 9.09
N HIS A 215 -16.82 -16.26 10.10
CA HIS A 215 -17.91 -15.90 11.03
C HIS A 215 -19.07 -15.19 10.30
N ASP A 216 -20.29 -15.46 10.72
CA ASP A 216 -21.49 -14.83 10.14
C ASP A 216 -21.72 -13.43 10.74
N TRP A 217 -20.83 -12.51 10.41
CA TRP A 217 -20.84 -11.14 10.91
C TRP A 217 -22.10 -10.38 10.52
N THR A 218 -22.87 -9.96 11.52
CA THR A 218 -23.99 -9.03 11.32
C THR A 218 -23.50 -7.58 11.44
N VAL A 219 -24.22 -6.66 10.79
CA VAL A 219 -23.94 -5.21 10.91
C VAL A 219 -24.11 -4.75 12.37
N GLU A 220 -25.01 -5.36 13.11
CA GLU A 220 -25.28 -5.11 14.54
C GLU A 220 -24.09 -5.49 15.42
N GLU A 221 -23.49 -6.64 15.18
CA GLU A 221 -22.30 -7.11 15.93
C GLU A 221 -21.11 -6.22 15.67
N LEU A 222 -20.83 -5.88 14.40
CA LEU A 222 -19.77 -4.97 14.03
C LEU A 222 -19.97 -3.58 14.61
N ALA A 223 -21.18 -3.05 14.55
CA ALA A 223 -21.52 -1.75 15.15
C ALA A 223 -21.30 -1.75 16.68
N ARG A 224 -21.70 -2.83 17.36
CA ARG A 224 -21.46 -3.00 18.80
C ARG A 224 -19.98 -3.05 19.14
N ALA A 225 -19.18 -3.80 18.36
CA ALA A 225 -17.72 -3.86 18.53
C ALA A 225 -17.05 -2.49 18.37
N CYS A 226 -17.65 -1.61 17.55
CA CYS A 226 -17.17 -0.24 17.31
C CYS A 226 -17.77 0.79 18.29
N SER A 227 -18.64 0.39 19.23
CA SER A 227 -19.39 1.29 20.11
C SER A 227 -20.23 2.32 19.34
N LEU A 228 -20.84 1.90 18.23
CA LEU A 228 -21.69 2.73 17.36
C LEU A 228 -23.10 2.15 17.24
N SER A 229 -24.07 3.02 16.90
CA SER A 229 -25.36 2.53 16.40
C SER A 229 -25.20 1.90 15.02
N ARG A 230 -26.11 1.00 14.63
CA ARG A 230 -26.12 0.34 13.32
C ARG A 230 -26.01 1.34 12.14
N SER A 231 -26.81 2.41 12.18
CA SER A 231 -26.82 3.42 11.13
C SER A 231 -25.54 4.25 11.10
N ALA A 232 -25.03 4.67 12.25
CA ALA A 232 -23.79 5.42 12.37
C ALA A 232 -22.59 4.57 11.89
N PHE A 233 -22.54 3.29 12.27
CA PHE A 233 -21.52 2.36 11.81
C PHE A 233 -21.55 2.20 10.29
N ALA A 234 -22.71 1.89 9.69
CA ALA A 234 -22.83 1.66 8.26
C ALA A 234 -22.40 2.91 7.44
N ALA A 235 -22.84 4.10 7.87
CA ALA A 235 -22.48 5.36 7.24
C ALA A 235 -20.97 5.64 7.36
N ARG A 236 -20.40 5.50 8.57
CA ARG A 236 -18.98 5.74 8.81
C ARG A 236 -18.09 4.71 8.10
N PHE A 237 -18.49 3.43 8.11
CA PHE A 237 -17.77 2.38 7.39
C PHE A 237 -17.71 2.68 5.89
N LEU A 238 -18.85 3.01 5.28
CA LEU A 238 -18.91 3.39 3.86
C LEU A 238 -18.04 4.62 3.57
N ALA A 239 -18.10 5.66 4.40
CA ALA A 239 -17.32 6.87 4.25
C ALA A 239 -15.81 6.64 4.37
N ARG A 240 -15.36 5.71 5.21
CA ARG A 240 -13.92 5.42 5.43
C ARG A 240 -13.38 4.35 4.50
N VAL A 241 -14.17 3.31 4.20
CA VAL A 241 -13.71 2.13 3.43
C VAL A 241 -14.13 2.20 1.96
N GLY A 242 -15.10 3.05 1.62
CA GLY A 242 -15.61 3.20 0.26
C GLY A 242 -16.58 2.09 -0.19
N LYS A 243 -16.88 1.13 0.69
CA LYS A 243 -17.76 -0.02 0.41
C LYS A 243 -18.64 -0.33 1.62
N PRO A 244 -19.87 -0.83 1.42
CA PRO A 244 -20.69 -1.32 2.51
C PRO A 244 -20.03 -2.50 3.24
N PRO A 245 -20.29 -2.69 4.57
CA PRO A 245 -19.68 -3.77 5.37
C PRO A 245 -19.85 -5.17 4.77
N ALA A 246 -21.05 -5.51 4.30
CA ALA A 246 -21.34 -6.82 3.72
C ALA A 246 -20.55 -7.06 2.41
N THR A 247 -20.43 -6.02 1.57
CA THR A 247 -19.63 -6.09 0.33
C THR A 247 -18.14 -6.24 0.66
N TYR A 248 -17.66 -5.55 1.67
CA TYR A 248 -16.28 -5.67 2.14
C TYR A 248 -16.00 -7.08 2.68
N LEU A 249 -16.88 -7.61 3.55
CA LEU A 249 -16.76 -8.98 4.07
C LEU A 249 -16.70 -10.02 2.95
N ALA A 250 -17.57 -9.89 1.93
CA ALA A 250 -17.53 -10.80 0.77
C ALA A 250 -16.16 -10.79 0.07
N HIS A 251 -15.50 -9.64 -0.03
CA HIS A 251 -14.13 -9.54 -0.58
C HIS A 251 -13.12 -10.24 0.32
N VAL A 252 -13.14 -9.98 1.64
CA VAL A 252 -12.24 -10.61 2.61
C VAL A 252 -12.39 -12.13 2.60
N ARG A 253 -13.61 -12.65 2.53
CA ARG A 253 -13.89 -14.10 2.39
C ARG A 253 -13.25 -14.70 1.15
N LEU A 254 -13.38 -14.02 0.00
CA LEU A 254 -12.78 -14.49 -1.26
C LEU A 254 -11.25 -14.41 -1.24
N GLU A 255 -10.67 -13.41 -0.61
CA GLU A 255 -9.23 -13.30 -0.38
C GLU A 255 -8.72 -14.44 0.51
N ALA A 256 -9.36 -14.69 1.65
CA ALA A 256 -9.03 -15.83 2.50
C ALA A 256 -9.15 -17.19 1.77
N ALA A 257 -10.12 -17.30 0.86
CA ALA A 257 -10.25 -18.50 0.03
C ALA A 257 -9.09 -18.69 -0.95
N THR A 258 -8.48 -17.62 -1.49
CA THR A 258 -7.29 -17.77 -2.35
C THR A 258 -6.13 -18.38 -1.60
N ASP A 259 -5.97 -18.05 -0.31
CA ASP A 259 -4.95 -18.58 0.57
C ASP A 259 -5.17 -20.09 0.78
N LEU A 260 -6.39 -20.46 1.16
CA LEU A 260 -6.73 -21.86 1.35
C LEU A 260 -6.61 -22.70 0.06
N LEU A 261 -6.92 -22.13 -1.10
CA LEU A 261 -6.75 -22.79 -2.39
C LEU A 261 -5.28 -23.07 -2.74
N ARG A 262 -4.36 -22.19 -2.33
CA ARG A 262 -2.92 -22.30 -2.61
C ARG A 262 -2.19 -23.17 -1.60
N ASP A 263 -2.51 -22.96 -0.32
CA ASP A 263 -1.69 -23.50 0.78
C ASP A 263 -2.22 -24.83 1.31
N THR A 264 -3.40 -25.27 0.85
CA THR A 264 -4.04 -26.49 1.33
C THR A 264 -4.57 -27.39 0.20
N SER A 265 -4.78 -28.66 0.54
CA SER A 265 -5.47 -29.63 -0.31
C SER A 265 -6.98 -29.74 -0.01
N LEU A 266 -7.55 -28.83 0.77
CA LEU A 266 -8.96 -28.85 1.13
C LEU A 266 -9.86 -28.84 -0.12
N SER A 267 -11.00 -29.53 -0.08
CA SER A 267 -11.97 -29.48 -1.16
C SER A 267 -12.55 -28.07 -1.33
N VAL A 268 -13.02 -27.75 -2.54
CA VAL A 268 -13.64 -26.44 -2.80
C VAL A 268 -14.88 -26.21 -1.90
N ALA A 269 -15.63 -27.28 -1.62
CA ALA A 269 -16.77 -27.26 -0.71
C ALA A 269 -16.35 -26.86 0.72
N LEU A 270 -15.30 -27.49 1.25
CA LEU A 270 -14.79 -27.22 2.59
C LEU A 270 -14.18 -25.81 2.69
N ILE A 271 -13.51 -25.33 1.64
CA ILE A 271 -13.04 -23.94 1.58
C ILE A 271 -14.20 -22.97 1.61
N ALA A 272 -15.27 -23.22 0.83
CA ALA A 272 -16.47 -22.39 0.85
C ALA A 272 -17.08 -22.26 2.24
N GLU A 273 -17.18 -23.38 2.95
CA GLU A 273 -17.67 -23.43 4.35
C GLU A 273 -16.76 -22.65 5.29
N ASN A 274 -15.43 -22.89 5.24
CA ASN A 274 -14.45 -22.23 6.11
C ASN A 274 -14.44 -20.70 5.94
N VAL A 275 -14.75 -20.20 4.75
CA VAL A 275 -14.82 -18.74 4.51
C VAL A 275 -16.26 -18.20 4.62
N GLY A 276 -17.18 -18.96 5.16
CA GLY A 276 -18.54 -18.51 5.53
C GLY A 276 -19.54 -18.45 4.37
N TYR A 277 -19.37 -19.25 3.32
CA TYR A 277 -20.41 -19.43 2.30
C TYR A 277 -21.31 -20.62 2.64
N THR A 278 -22.61 -20.43 2.47
CA THR A 278 -23.62 -21.46 2.73
C THR A 278 -23.69 -22.57 1.69
N SER A 279 -23.06 -22.37 0.51
CA SER A 279 -22.97 -23.39 -0.53
C SER A 279 -21.74 -23.20 -1.43
N GLU A 280 -21.16 -24.31 -1.90
CA GLU A 280 -20.06 -24.31 -2.88
C GLU A 280 -20.46 -23.58 -4.18
N ALA A 281 -21.72 -23.71 -4.60
CA ALA A 281 -22.21 -23.06 -5.83
C ALA A 281 -22.23 -21.54 -5.70
N ALA A 282 -22.66 -20.98 -4.53
CA ALA A 282 -22.64 -19.54 -4.27
C ALA A 282 -21.21 -19.03 -4.22
N PHE A 283 -20.32 -19.73 -3.51
CA PHE A 283 -18.89 -19.44 -3.44
C PHE A 283 -18.26 -19.43 -4.85
N SER A 284 -18.43 -20.50 -5.63
CA SER A 284 -17.80 -20.63 -6.95
C SER A 284 -18.25 -19.52 -7.91
N ARG A 285 -19.52 -19.09 -7.87
CA ARG A 285 -20.00 -17.96 -8.64
C ARG A 285 -19.34 -16.64 -8.20
N ALA A 286 -19.31 -16.37 -6.91
CA ALA A 286 -18.70 -15.16 -6.35
C ALA A 286 -17.19 -15.10 -6.67
N PHE A 287 -16.50 -16.22 -6.51
CA PHE A 287 -15.07 -16.34 -6.80
C PHE A 287 -14.78 -16.11 -8.30
N LYS A 288 -15.52 -16.76 -9.19
CA LYS A 288 -15.39 -16.56 -10.66
C LYS A 288 -15.66 -15.11 -11.06
N ASN A 289 -16.67 -14.48 -10.48
CA ASN A 289 -16.98 -13.07 -10.75
C ASN A 289 -15.84 -12.14 -10.32
N ARG A 290 -15.14 -12.47 -9.24
CA ARG A 290 -14.05 -11.65 -8.69
C ARG A 290 -12.72 -11.88 -9.40
N TYR A 291 -12.38 -13.14 -9.72
CA TYR A 291 -11.05 -13.55 -10.22
C TYR A 291 -11.08 -14.03 -11.69
N GLY A 292 -12.24 -14.01 -12.35
CA GLY A 292 -12.39 -14.42 -13.75
C GLY A 292 -12.34 -15.92 -13.99
N THR A 293 -11.89 -16.73 -13.02
CA THR A 293 -11.70 -18.18 -13.13
C THR A 293 -12.32 -18.92 -11.95
N PRO A 294 -12.86 -20.14 -12.14
CA PRO A 294 -13.40 -20.94 -11.04
C PRO A 294 -12.32 -21.37 -10.03
N PRO A 295 -12.68 -21.59 -8.73
CA PRO A 295 -11.71 -21.95 -7.66
C PRO A 295 -10.82 -23.14 -8.01
N ALA A 296 -11.39 -24.22 -8.54
CA ALA A 296 -10.64 -25.42 -8.90
C ALA A 296 -9.63 -25.19 -10.04
N ARG A 297 -9.91 -24.27 -10.96
CA ARG A 297 -8.99 -23.89 -12.02
C ARG A 297 -7.91 -22.95 -11.48
N TYR A 298 -8.28 -21.99 -10.64
CA TYR A 298 -7.34 -21.09 -9.95
C TYR A 298 -6.24 -21.87 -9.21
N ARG A 299 -6.60 -22.89 -8.42
CA ARG A 299 -5.66 -23.79 -7.75
C ARG A 299 -4.66 -24.46 -8.72
N ARG A 300 -5.12 -24.94 -9.87
CA ARG A 300 -4.26 -25.63 -10.86
C ARG A 300 -3.30 -24.71 -11.58
N GLU A 301 -3.70 -23.47 -11.81
CA GLU A 301 -2.87 -22.46 -12.49
C GLU A 301 -1.73 -21.99 -11.59
N ASP A 302 -1.98 -21.83 -10.28
CA ASP A 302 -0.95 -21.45 -9.31
C ASP A 302 0.10 -22.55 -9.12
N VAL A 303 -0.30 -23.83 -9.12
CA VAL A 303 0.63 -24.98 -9.02
C VAL A 303 1.54 -25.10 -10.26
N ARG A 304 1.11 -24.60 -11.43
CA ARG A 304 1.91 -24.64 -12.67
C ARG A 304 2.86 -23.45 -12.83
N GLY A 305 2.67 -22.41 -12.03
CA GLY A 305 3.49 -21.18 -12.06
C GLY A 305 4.62 -21.19 -11.03
N ARG A 306 4.67 -22.23 -10.18
CA ARG A 306 5.79 -22.49 -9.24
C ARG A 306 6.72 -23.55 -9.84
#